data_81ae608043efbb762ea46368c9238fc5
#
_entry.id   81ae608043efbb762ea46368c9238fc5
#
_cell.length_a   1.000
_cell.length_b   1.000
_cell.length_c   1.000
_cell.angle_alpha   90.00
_cell.angle_beta   90.00
_cell.angle_gamma   90.00
#
_symmetry.space_group_name_H-M   'P 1'
#
loop_
_entity.id
_entity.type
_entity.pdbx_description
1 polymer ?
#
loop_
_entity_poly.entity_id
_entity_poly.type
_entity_poly.pdbx_seq_one_letter_code
_entity_poly.pdbx_strand_id
1 'polypeptide(L)'
;FGAVVEQFNAYTLVLFNPIAASIQLWALAVFANSIFGFPLPACIVVIGLIVVFYSTTGGKWAVMATDFMQSLIMFSITLLVAVLAIIKIGGFGEFFSFFTQPEFARDFSFVKEPGAFPTDRFSLKWIIVIFFMTIYAQISLNAADRYLAVRDGKEARKASLLAAVLMGVGTVIWFIPPMVARFLYGDEIMAQDIENPANSSYAYIARELLPNGLMGVMIAAMFAATMSAMDTGLNAQVGIIARNIVPALRRLFGKTEEMAPKSEVLMCKVLTLVLGCLIITYSILFTLNKELILFDAYLTVNSIIGIPLVFPLLIGMWVKKIPRWSYFSIFGFCMIPSLYSLYMNLAHDVSHTIQDRALWIFIFGFIGTLLSVPFYKRSPASYKAEVREFFVRMHTPVDYEKEIGLSRNYVQLIILGR
;
A
#
# COMPACT_ATOMS: atom_id res chain seq x y z
N PHE A 1 -4.31 12.97 20.11
CA PHE A 1 -4.21 14.33 19.52
C PHE A 1 -5.56 15.08 19.41
N GLY A 2 -6.70 14.36 19.36
CA GLY A 2 -8.04 14.95 19.37
C GLY A 2 -8.66 15.20 17.99
N ALA A 3 -9.91 15.69 17.99
CA ALA A 3 -10.78 15.78 16.81
C ALA A 3 -10.20 16.60 15.64
N VAL A 4 -9.45 17.67 15.93
CA VAL A 4 -8.84 18.49 14.86
C VAL A 4 -7.83 17.71 14.05
N VAL A 5 -6.98 16.91 14.71
CA VAL A 5 -6.01 16.05 14.04
C VAL A 5 -6.69 14.91 13.30
N GLU A 6 -7.75 14.35 13.89
CA GLU A 6 -8.57 13.31 13.24
C GLU A 6 -9.16 13.83 11.92
N GLN A 7 -9.80 15.01 11.94
CA GLN A 7 -10.36 15.63 10.74
C GLN A 7 -9.27 15.97 9.72
N PHE A 8 -8.16 16.56 10.14
CA PHE A 8 -7.04 16.86 9.25
C PHE A 8 -6.52 15.58 8.55
N ASN A 9 -6.32 14.50 9.31
CA ASN A 9 -5.89 13.23 8.71
C ASN A 9 -6.96 12.66 7.77
N ALA A 10 -8.25 12.71 8.14
CA ALA A 10 -9.32 12.21 7.31
C ALA A 10 -9.33 12.92 5.94
N TYR A 11 -9.30 14.24 5.92
CA TYR A 11 -9.26 15.01 4.67
C TYR A 11 -8.00 14.72 3.86
N THR A 12 -6.84 14.66 4.52
CA THR A 12 -5.57 14.43 3.84
C THR A 12 -5.48 13.03 3.25
N LEU A 13 -5.92 12.00 3.98
CA LEU A 13 -5.94 10.62 3.48
C LEU A 13 -6.87 10.46 2.27
N VAL A 14 -8.04 11.09 2.31
CA VAL A 14 -8.99 11.05 1.18
C VAL A 14 -8.43 11.76 -0.06
N LEU A 15 -7.61 12.80 0.13
CA LEU A 15 -6.99 13.52 -0.98
C LEU A 15 -5.82 12.73 -1.62
N PHE A 16 -5.00 12.07 -0.81
CA PHE A 16 -3.74 11.48 -1.27
C PHE A 16 -3.78 9.96 -1.52
N ASN A 17 -4.63 9.20 -0.83
CA ASN A 17 -4.74 7.75 -1.07
C ASN A 17 -5.14 7.38 -2.51
N PRO A 18 -5.98 8.15 -3.24
CA PRO A 18 -6.29 7.86 -4.64
C PRO A 18 -5.04 7.82 -5.53
N ILE A 19 -4.00 8.58 -5.20
CA ILE A 19 -2.73 8.60 -5.93
C ILE A 19 -2.03 7.23 -5.84
N ALA A 20 -1.96 6.63 -4.65
CA ALA A 20 -1.37 5.32 -4.46
C ALA A 20 -2.18 4.22 -5.19
N ALA A 21 -3.50 4.29 -5.14
CA ALA A 21 -4.39 3.37 -5.86
C ALA A 21 -4.25 3.51 -7.39
N SER A 22 -4.02 4.72 -7.89
CA SER A 22 -3.83 4.95 -9.33
C SER A 22 -2.53 4.36 -9.86
N ILE A 23 -1.48 4.32 -9.06
CA ILE A 23 -0.21 3.64 -9.41
C ILE A 23 -0.44 2.12 -9.53
N GLN A 24 -1.26 1.54 -8.67
CA GLN A 24 -1.61 0.12 -8.75
C GLN A 24 -2.43 -0.20 -10.01
N LEU A 25 -3.41 0.65 -10.34
CA LEU A 25 -4.18 0.51 -11.58
C LEU A 25 -3.28 0.64 -12.82
N TRP A 26 -2.37 1.60 -12.82
CA TRP A 26 -1.39 1.77 -13.88
C TRP A 26 -0.49 0.52 -14.03
N ALA A 27 0.01 -0.04 -12.93
CA ALA A 27 0.81 -1.26 -12.95
C ALA A 27 0.08 -2.44 -13.61
N LEU A 28 -1.20 -2.64 -13.26
CA LEU A 28 -2.01 -3.68 -13.89
C LEU A 28 -2.25 -3.41 -15.36
N ALA A 29 -2.46 -2.14 -15.74
CA ALA A 29 -2.66 -1.76 -17.14
C ALA A 29 -1.39 -1.99 -17.98
N VAL A 30 -0.19 -1.74 -17.42
CA VAL A 30 1.08 -2.07 -18.07
C VAL A 30 1.21 -3.58 -18.29
N PHE A 31 0.84 -4.39 -17.29
CA PHE A 31 0.81 -5.85 -17.44
C PHE A 31 -0.18 -6.30 -18.53
N ALA A 32 -1.39 -5.75 -18.54
CA ALA A 32 -2.39 -6.05 -19.57
C ALA A 32 -1.94 -5.60 -20.98
N ASN A 33 -1.31 -4.43 -21.08
CA ASN A 33 -0.73 -3.95 -22.35
C ASN A 33 0.33 -4.92 -22.89
N SER A 34 1.23 -5.41 -22.03
CA SER A 34 2.30 -6.34 -22.43
C SER A 34 1.79 -7.71 -22.91
N ILE A 35 0.60 -8.13 -22.47
CA ILE A 35 0.02 -9.41 -22.86
C ILE A 35 -0.90 -9.27 -24.08
N PHE A 36 -1.79 -8.28 -24.06
CA PHE A 36 -2.85 -8.13 -25.07
C PHE A 36 -2.47 -7.19 -26.21
N GLY A 37 -1.43 -6.36 -26.05
CA GLY A 37 -1.03 -5.35 -27.03
C GLY A 37 -2.04 -4.20 -27.19
N PHE A 38 -3.01 -4.05 -26.27
CA PHE A 38 -3.96 -2.93 -26.33
C PHE A 38 -3.29 -1.64 -25.84
N PRO A 39 -3.71 -0.47 -26.35
CA PRO A 39 -3.18 0.81 -25.91
C PRO A 39 -3.31 0.98 -24.39
N LEU A 40 -2.23 1.42 -23.72
CA LEU A 40 -2.17 1.55 -22.27
C LEU A 40 -3.32 2.38 -21.66
N PRO A 41 -3.72 3.55 -22.24
CA PRO A 41 -4.88 4.28 -21.72
C PRO A 41 -6.21 3.50 -21.81
N ALA A 42 -6.39 2.70 -22.86
CA ALA A 42 -7.57 1.85 -22.99
C ALA A 42 -7.60 0.77 -21.91
N CYS A 43 -6.46 0.13 -21.63
CA CYS A 43 -6.34 -0.82 -20.52
C CYS A 43 -6.72 -0.17 -19.18
N ILE A 44 -6.19 1.03 -18.88
CA ILE A 44 -6.51 1.76 -17.63
C ILE A 44 -8.01 2.00 -17.51
N VAL A 45 -8.65 2.51 -18.56
CA VAL A 45 -10.08 2.84 -18.53
C VAL A 45 -10.92 1.59 -18.34
N VAL A 46 -10.69 0.54 -19.13
CA VAL A 46 -11.49 -0.68 -19.08
C VAL A 46 -11.35 -1.38 -17.72
N ILE A 47 -10.11 -1.57 -17.25
CA ILE A 47 -9.85 -2.22 -15.97
C ILE A 47 -10.40 -1.37 -14.83
N GLY A 48 -10.17 -0.06 -14.84
CA GLY A 48 -10.67 0.86 -13.84
C GLY A 48 -12.19 0.84 -13.73
N LEU A 49 -12.91 0.84 -14.87
CA LEU A 49 -14.37 0.75 -14.89
C LEU A 49 -14.88 -0.58 -14.33
N ILE A 50 -14.23 -1.71 -14.64
CA ILE A 50 -14.58 -3.03 -14.08
C ILE A 50 -14.45 -2.99 -12.55
N VAL A 51 -13.33 -2.47 -12.02
CA VAL A 51 -13.10 -2.40 -10.58
C VAL A 51 -14.14 -1.49 -9.91
N VAL A 52 -14.38 -0.30 -10.45
CA VAL A 52 -15.36 0.65 -9.90
C VAL A 52 -16.77 0.05 -9.88
N PHE A 53 -17.17 -0.63 -10.94
CA PHE A 53 -18.46 -1.30 -11.00
C PHE A 53 -18.59 -2.39 -9.92
N TYR A 54 -17.57 -3.22 -9.79
CA TYR A 54 -17.52 -4.29 -8.80
C TYR A 54 -17.56 -3.74 -7.37
N SER A 55 -16.71 -2.74 -7.06
CA SER A 55 -16.63 -2.11 -5.74
C SER A 55 -17.94 -1.44 -5.33
N THR A 56 -18.65 -0.84 -6.29
CA THR A 56 -19.94 -0.18 -6.04
C THR A 56 -21.04 -1.16 -5.67
N THR A 57 -20.99 -2.40 -6.18
CA THR A 57 -22.02 -3.43 -5.98
C THR A 57 -21.75 -4.34 -4.79
N GLY A 58 -20.48 -4.64 -4.48
CA GLY A 58 -20.09 -5.74 -3.60
C GLY A 58 -20.17 -5.43 -2.09
N GLY A 59 -19.79 -4.24 -1.66
CA GLY A 59 -19.68 -3.90 -0.23
C GLY A 59 -18.57 -4.68 0.51
N LYS A 60 -18.25 -4.31 1.75
CA LYS A 60 -17.06 -4.80 2.50
C LYS A 60 -17.02 -6.33 2.67
N TRP A 61 -18.16 -6.99 2.88
CA TRP A 61 -18.23 -8.45 3.07
C TRP A 61 -17.97 -9.24 1.79
N ALA A 62 -18.55 -8.81 0.68
CA ALA A 62 -18.32 -9.45 -0.61
C ALA A 62 -16.84 -9.32 -1.00
N VAL A 63 -16.24 -8.16 -0.75
CA VAL A 63 -14.81 -7.92 -0.99
C VAL A 63 -13.94 -8.90 -0.20
N MET A 64 -14.18 -9.07 1.11
CA MET A 64 -13.38 -9.99 1.93
C MET A 64 -13.50 -11.46 1.45
N ALA A 65 -14.70 -11.89 1.04
CA ALA A 65 -14.92 -13.24 0.52
C ALA A 65 -14.24 -13.46 -0.84
N THR A 66 -14.34 -12.48 -1.73
CA THR A 66 -13.67 -12.52 -3.03
C THR A 66 -12.17 -12.44 -2.91
N ASP A 67 -11.62 -11.60 -2.01
CA ASP A 67 -10.19 -11.51 -1.73
C ASP A 67 -9.59 -12.87 -1.32
N PHE A 68 -10.32 -13.63 -0.49
CA PHE A 68 -9.88 -14.96 -0.10
C PHE A 68 -9.80 -15.91 -1.29
N MET A 69 -10.85 -15.98 -2.12
CA MET A 69 -10.87 -16.82 -3.32
C MET A 69 -9.80 -16.40 -4.33
N GLN A 70 -9.65 -15.09 -4.54
CA GLN A 70 -8.65 -14.52 -5.41
C GLN A 70 -7.22 -14.85 -4.93
N SER A 71 -6.97 -14.81 -3.62
CA SER A 71 -5.66 -15.15 -3.06
C SER A 71 -5.30 -16.63 -3.29
N LEU A 72 -6.26 -17.53 -3.20
CA LEU A 72 -6.04 -18.95 -3.50
C LEU A 72 -5.66 -19.18 -4.96
N ILE A 73 -6.39 -18.57 -5.90
CA ILE A 73 -6.11 -18.68 -7.32
C ILE A 73 -4.73 -18.09 -7.64
N MET A 74 -4.46 -16.88 -7.13
CA MET A 74 -3.20 -16.18 -7.35
C MET A 74 -2.01 -16.99 -6.81
N PHE A 75 -2.09 -17.49 -5.59
CA PHE A 75 -1.00 -18.25 -4.98
C PHE A 75 -0.74 -19.55 -5.74
N SER A 76 -1.80 -20.25 -6.16
CA SER A 76 -1.69 -21.51 -6.90
C SER A 76 -1.03 -21.33 -8.27
N ILE A 77 -1.47 -20.33 -9.04
CA ILE A 77 -0.92 -20.11 -10.39
C ILE A 77 0.51 -19.54 -10.34
N THR A 78 0.81 -18.64 -9.39
CA THR A 78 2.17 -18.09 -9.26
C THR A 78 3.16 -19.15 -8.77
N LEU A 79 2.73 -20.05 -7.88
CA LEU A 79 3.52 -21.21 -7.47
C LEU A 79 3.80 -22.13 -8.66
N LEU A 80 2.79 -22.39 -9.48
CA LEU A 80 2.96 -23.20 -10.70
C LEU A 80 3.97 -22.57 -11.65
N VAL A 81 3.86 -21.26 -11.91
CA VAL A 81 4.83 -20.55 -12.78
C VAL A 81 6.24 -20.62 -12.19
N ALA A 82 6.41 -20.46 -10.88
CA ALA A 82 7.71 -20.57 -10.23
C ALA A 82 8.31 -21.98 -10.37
N VAL A 83 7.51 -23.04 -10.19
CA VAL A 83 7.95 -24.43 -10.37
C VAL A 83 8.33 -24.69 -11.83
N LEU A 84 7.51 -24.28 -12.79
CA LEU A 84 7.80 -24.41 -14.20
C LEU A 84 9.06 -23.63 -14.61
N ALA A 85 9.28 -22.44 -14.05
CA ALA A 85 10.51 -21.66 -14.28
C ALA A 85 11.75 -22.38 -13.77
N ILE A 86 11.70 -22.98 -12.58
CA ILE A 86 12.82 -23.78 -12.04
C ILE A 86 13.07 -25.03 -12.90
N ILE A 87 12.02 -25.69 -13.37
CA ILE A 87 12.18 -26.85 -14.29
C ILE A 87 12.81 -26.40 -15.61
N LYS A 88 12.36 -25.27 -16.16
CA LYS A 88 12.84 -24.73 -17.44
C LYS A 88 14.32 -24.39 -17.41
N ILE A 89 14.82 -23.85 -16.29
CA ILE A 89 16.23 -23.49 -16.13
C ILE A 89 17.13 -24.71 -15.84
N GLY A 90 16.57 -25.89 -15.57
CA GLY A 90 17.33 -27.10 -15.27
C GLY A 90 17.40 -27.48 -13.78
N GLY A 91 16.51 -26.87 -12.95
CA GLY A 91 16.42 -27.16 -11.52
C GLY A 91 17.12 -26.13 -10.63
N PHE A 92 17.00 -26.32 -9.32
CA PHE A 92 17.57 -25.38 -8.34
C PHE A 92 19.12 -25.29 -8.42
N GLY A 93 19.83 -26.37 -8.79
CA GLY A 93 21.28 -26.36 -8.95
C GLY A 93 21.69 -25.33 -10.02
N GLU A 94 21.11 -25.43 -11.20
CA GLU A 94 21.34 -24.49 -12.29
C GLU A 94 20.88 -23.07 -11.93
N PHE A 95 19.71 -22.93 -11.33
CA PHE A 95 19.22 -21.64 -10.88
C PHE A 95 20.24 -20.91 -9.98
N PHE A 96 20.82 -21.60 -9.00
CA PHE A 96 21.82 -20.99 -8.13
C PHE A 96 23.18 -20.79 -8.81
N SER A 97 23.55 -21.60 -9.83
CA SER A 97 24.77 -21.41 -10.57
C SER A 97 24.83 -20.09 -11.33
N PHE A 98 23.68 -19.58 -11.81
CA PHE A 98 23.60 -18.31 -12.51
C PHE A 98 24.05 -17.12 -11.65
N PHE A 99 23.80 -17.15 -10.33
CA PHE A 99 24.23 -16.06 -9.43
C PHE A 99 25.75 -15.98 -9.28
N THR A 100 26.48 -17.03 -9.59
CA THR A 100 27.94 -17.06 -9.52
C THR A 100 28.63 -16.74 -10.86
N GLN A 101 27.85 -16.67 -11.94
CA GLN A 101 28.41 -16.30 -13.26
C GLN A 101 28.77 -14.79 -13.26
N PRO A 102 29.94 -14.41 -13.81
CA PRO A 102 30.42 -13.03 -13.79
C PRO A 102 29.43 -12.02 -14.40
N GLU A 103 28.67 -12.46 -15.40
CA GLU A 103 27.64 -11.67 -16.07
C GLU A 103 26.50 -11.26 -15.11
N PHE A 104 26.03 -12.19 -14.27
CA PHE A 104 24.88 -11.99 -13.39
C PHE A 104 25.26 -11.65 -11.96
N ALA A 105 26.47 -11.99 -11.51
CA ALA A 105 26.92 -11.77 -10.13
C ALA A 105 26.79 -10.30 -9.71
N ARG A 106 27.07 -9.37 -10.63
CA ARG A 106 26.90 -7.94 -10.40
C ARG A 106 25.43 -7.54 -10.29
N ASP A 107 24.57 -8.09 -11.17
CA ASP A 107 23.15 -7.76 -11.21
C ASP A 107 22.41 -8.26 -9.96
N PHE A 108 22.83 -9.39 -9.41
CA PHE A 108 22.19 -10.03 -8.25
C PHE A 108 22.94 -9.85 -6.93
N SER A 109 23.99 -9.03 -6.87
CA SER A 109 24.61 -8.69 -5.59
C SER A 109 23.60 -7.92 -4.70
N PHE A 110 23.49 -8.29 -3.42
CA PHE A 110 22.54 -7.68 -2.48
C PHE A 110 22.80 -6.20 -2.25
N VAL A 111 24.06 -5.81 -2.26
CA VAL A 111 24.46 -4.41 -2.07
C VAL A 111 25.21 -3.98 -3.32
N LYS A 112 24.74 -2.87 -3.91
CA LYS A 112 25.40 -2.27 -5.07
C LYS A 112 26.38 -1.19 -4.61
N GLU A 113 27.44 -1.02 -5.39
CA GLU A 113 28.36 0.09 -5.18
C GLU A 113 27.66 1.43 -5.44
N PRO A 114 28.02 2.49 -4.71
CA PRO A 114 27.52 3.83 -4.98
C PRO A 114 27.79 4.21 -6.45
N GLY A 115 26.79 4.80 -7.10
CA GLY A 115 26.87 5.19 -8.52
C GLY A 115 26.62 4.04 -9.53
N ALA A 116 26.44 2.79 -9.09
CA ALA A 116 26.14 1.67 -9.98
C ALA A 116 24.76 1.77 -10.64
N PHE A 117 23.79 2.42 -9.96
CA PHE A 117 22.46 2.66 -10.47
C PHE A 117 22.07 4.14 -10.29
N PRO A 118 21.17 4.67 -11.14
CA PRO A 118 20.63 6.00 -10.94
C PRO A 118 20.07 6.17 -9.52
N THR A 119 20.29 7.34 -8.92
CA THR A 119 19.84 7.66 -7.55
C THR A 119 20.39 6.75 -6.44
N ASP A 120 21.54 6.11 -6.64
CA ASP A 120 22.18 5.19 -5.69
C ASP A 120 21.26 4.05 -5.18
N ARG A 121 20.36 3.58 -6.04
CA ARG A 121 19.48 2.46 -5.71
C ARG A 121 20.29 1.23 -5.36
N PHE A 122 19.74 0.43 -4.44
CA PHE A 122 20.33 -0.82 -3.93
C PHE A 122 21.69 -0.65 -3.25
N SER A 123 22.14 0.61 -3.01
CA SER A 123 23.28 0.85 -2.11
C SER A 123 22.93 0.46 -0.67
N LEU A 124 23.93 0.25 0.18
CA LEU A 124 23.70 -0.08 1.59
C LEU A 124 22.82 0.98 2.29
N LYS A 125 23.04 2.26 1.99
CA LYS A 125 22.21 3.36 2.50
C LYS A 125 20.75 3.22 2.06
N TRP A 126 20.52 2.93 0.79
CA TRP A 126 19.18 2.71 0.25
C TRP A 126 18.49 1.54 0.94
N ILE A 127 19.16 0.39 1.07
CA ILE A 127 18.61 -0.81 1.72
C ILE A 127 18.20 -0.52 3.16
N ILE A 128 19.07 0.14 3.94
CA ILE A 128 18.77 0.49 5.34
C ILE A 128 17.56 1.41 5.42
N VAL A 129 17.51 2.46 4.60
CA VAL A 129 16.38 3.43 4.66
C VAL A 129 15.08 2.78 4.21
N ILE A 130 15.08 2.01 3.11
CA ILE A 130 13.89 1.31 2.64
C ILE A 130 13.41 0.25 3.65
N PHE A 131 14.32 -0.45 4.31
CA PHE A 131 13.98 -1.37 5.39
C PHE A 131 13.24 -0.66 6.53
N PHE A 132 13.74 0.49 7.01
CA PHE A 132 13.05 1.28 8.02
C PHE A 132 11.72 1.85 7.52
N MET A 133 11.65 2.33 6.27
CA MET A 133 10.40 2.78 5.66
C MET A 133 9.35 1.66 5.59
N THR A 134 9.77 0.43 5.27
CA THR A 134 8.88 -0.72 5.21
C THR A 134 8.36 -1.09 6.59
N ILE A 135 9.22 -1.18 7.60
CA ILE A 135 8.80 -1.40 9.00
C ILE A 135 7.81 -0.32 9.42
N TYR A 136 8.13 0.94 9.17
CA TYR A 136 7.28 2.08 9.47
C TYR A 136 5.90 1.97 8.82
N ALA A 137 5.83 1.60 7.53
CA ALA A 137 4.57 1.43 6.81
C ALA A 137 3.71 0.30 7.40
N GLN A 138 4.31 -0.79 7.86
CA GLN A 138 3.61 -1.92 8.46
C GLN A 138 3.11 -1.65 9.89
N ILE A 139 3.78 -0.78 10.63
CA ILE A 139 3.34 -0.37 11.98
C ILE A 139 2.23 0.70 11.91
N SER A 140 1.93 1.21 10.73
CA SER A 140 0.91 2.24 10.55
C SER A 140 -0.49 1.78 11.00
N LEU A 141 -1.30 2.72 11.49
CA LEU A 141 -2.67 2.46 11.92
C LEU A 141 -3.57 1.89 10.81
N ASN A 142 -3.24 2.18 9.55
CA ASN A 142 -3.95 1.64 8.38
C ASN A 142 -3.80 0.11 8.28
N ALA A 143 -2.68 -0.45 8.71
CA ALA A 143 -2.46 -1.89 8.74
C ALA A 143 -3.25 -2.57 9.90
N ALA A 144 -3.62 -1.82 10.93
CA ALA A 144 -4.32 -2.36 12.10
C ALA A 144 -5.78 -2.78 11.82
N ASP A 145 -6.43 -2.22 10.79
CA ASP A 145 -7.85 -2.47 10.48
C ASP A 145 -8.17 -3.97 10.34
N ARG A 146 -7.27 -4.73 9.75
CA ARG A 146 -7.41 -6.19 9.57
C ARG A 146 -7.36 -6.96 10.88
N TYR A 147 -6.55 -6.51 11.83
CA TYR A 147 -6.41 -7.14 13.15
C TYR A 147 -7.52 -6.76 14.11
N LEU A 148 -8.21 -5.65 13.86
CA LEU A 148 -9.41 -5.24 14.60
C LEU A 148 -10.66 -6.04 14.21
N ALA A 149 -10.62 -6.75 13.08
CA ALA A 149 -11.75 -7.56 12.59
C ALA A 149 -11.79 -8.97 13.18
N VAL A 150 -10.78 -9.39 13.96
CA VAL A 150 -10.71 -10.73 14.58
C VAL A 150 -11.24 -10.71 16.01
N ARG A 151 -11.56 -11.91 16.56
CA ARG A 151 -12.25 -12.09 17.82
C ARG A 151 -11.44 -11.65 19.05
N ASP A 152 -10.16 -11.95 19.07
CA ASP A 152 -9.29 -11.66 20.21
C ASP A 152 -7.83 -11.46 19.80
N GLY A 153 -6.99 -11.05 20.76
CA GLY A 153 -5.57 -10.83 20.53
C GLY A 153 -4.78 -12.10 20.16
N LYS A 154 -5.28 -13.30 20.54
CA LYS A 154 -4.63 -14.56 20.14
C LYS A 154 -4.88 -14.86 18.67
N GLU A 155 -6.09 -14.62 18.18
CA GLU A 155 -6.41 -14.75 16.76
C GLU A 155 -5.71 -13.68 15.92
N ALA A 156 -5.64 -12.44 16.41
CA ALA A 156 -4.86 -11.39 15.77
C ALA A 156 -3.38 -11.78 15.61
N ARG A 157 -2.78 -12.38 16.64
CA ARG A 157 -1.41 -12.89 16.59
C ARG A 157 -1.24 -14.05 15.59
N LYS A 158 -2.18 -14.98 15.52
CA LYS A 158 -2.16 -16.08 14.53
C LYS A 158 -2.28 -15.52 13.11
N ALA A 159 -3.21 -14.58 12.89
CA ALA A 159 -3.41 -13.94 11.61
C ALA A 159 -2.15 -13.17 11.15
N SER A 160 -1.50 -12.43 12.06
CA SER A 160 -0.27 -11.70 11.74
C SER A 160 0.91 -12.64 11.45
N LEU A 161 1.03 -13.76 12.20
CA LEU A 161 2.06 -14.76 11.94
C LEU A 161 1.84 -15.45 10.59
N LEU A 162 0.60 -15.84 10.29
CA LEU A 162 0.24 -16.41 8.98
C LEU A 162 0.56 -15.43 7.85
N ALA A 163 0.19 -14.17 8.00
CA ALA A 163 0.50 -13.14 7.02
C ALA A 163 2.03 -12.98 6.83
N ALA A 164 2.81 -12.98 7.90
CA ALA A 164 4.26 -12.88 7.83
C ALA A 164 4.89 -14.09 7.08
N VAL A 165 4.41 -15.31 7.37
CA VAL A 165 4.89 -16.53 6.68
C VAL A 165 4.50 -16.50 5.20
N LEU A 166 3.24 -16.18 4.88
CA LEU A 166 2.77 -16.11 3.50
C LEU A 166 3.49 -15.02 2.70
N MET A 167 3.75 -13.86 3.29
CA MET A 167 4.51 -12.78 2.64
C MET A 167 5.98 -13.19 2.43
N GLY A 168 6.62 -13.83 3.41
CA GLY A 168 8.01 -14.29 3.28
C GLY A 168 8.17 -15.36 2.18
N VAL A 169 7.35 -16.41 2.25
CA VAL A 169 7.36 -17.50 1.25
C VAL A 169 6.89 -16.99 -0.11
N GLY A 170 5.82 -16.18 -0.13
CA GLY A 170 5.28 -15.60 -1.35
C GLY A 170 6.29 -14.75 -2.09
N THR A 171 7.06 -13.94 -1.38
CA THR A 171 8.12 -13.11 -2.00
C THR A 171 9.12 -13.97 -2.77
N VAL A 172 9.59 -15.06 -2.19
CA VAL A 172 10.51 -15.98 -2.88
C VAL A 172 9.84 -16.56 -4.14
N ILE A 173 8.61 -17.06 -4.03
CA ILE A 173 7.87 -17.64 -5.15
C ILE A 173 7.69 -16.63 -6.28
N TRP A 174 7.33 -15.38 -5.95
CA TRP A 174 7.02 -14.36 -6.95
C TRP A 174 8.25 -13.82 -7.68
N PHE A 175 9.42 -13.84 -7.04
CA PHE A 175 10.65 -13.35 -7.67
C PHE A 175 11.39 -14.42 -8.50
N ILE A 176 11.16 -15.70 -8.29
CA ILE A 176 11.80 -16.78 -9.10
C ILE A 176 11.51 -16.59 -10.61
N PRO A 177 10.26 -16.46 -11.09
CA PRO A 177 10.00 -16.35 -12.51
C PRO A 177 10.72 -15.18 -13.20
N PRO A 178 10.67 -13.92 -12.71
CA PRO A 178 11.38 -12.83 -13.35
C PRO A 178 12.92 -12.97 -13.28
N MET A 179 13.47 -13.63 -12.24
CA MET A 179 14.90 -13.96 -12.21
C MET A 179 15.26 -14.94 -13.32
N VAL A 180 14.48 -16.02 -13.47
CA VAL A 180 14.67 -16.98 -14.56
C VAL A 180 14.49 -16.31 -15.93
N ALA A 181 13.51 -15.39 -16.05
CA ALA A 181 13.33 -14.60 -17.26
C ALA A 181 14.58 -13.77 -17.61
N ARG A 182 15.21 -13.15 -16.61
CA ARG A 182 16.47 -12.39 -16.81
C ARG A 182 17.61 -13.31 -17.26
N PHE A 183 17.69 -14.52 -16.70
CA PHE A 183 18.75 -15.48 -17.05
C PHE A 183 18.61 -16.05 -18.45
N LEU A 184 17.37 -16.40 -18.86
CA LEU A 184 17.15 -17.12 -20.11
C LEU A 184 16.76 -16.20 -21.28
N TYR A 185 16.13 -15.08 -21.03
CA TYR A 185 15.45 -14.23 -22.04
C TYR A 185 15.75 -12.74 -21.87
N GLY A 186 16.85 -12.40 -21.17
CA GLY A 186 17.18 -11.02 -20.85
C GLY A 186 17.25 -10.11 -22.08
N ASP A 187 17.89 -10.57 -23.13
CA ASP A 187 18.08 -9.79 -24.38
C ASP A 187 16.77 -9.64 -25.14
N GLU A 188 15.96 -10.71 -25.23
CA GLU A 188 14.67 -10.66 -25.91
C GLU A 188 13.68 -9.74 -25.16
N ILE A 189 13.72 -9.75 -23.83
CA ILE A 189 12.89 -8.85 -23.02
C ILE A 189 13.31 -7.40 -23.24
N MET A 190 14.61 -7.12 -23.24
CA MET A 190 15.11 -5.75 -23.43
C MET A 190 14.97 -5.23 -24.86
N ALA A 191 14.84 -6.14 -25.84
CA ALA A 191 14.58 -5.78 -27.23
C ALA A 191 13.11 -5.42 -27.54
N GLN A 192 12.18 -5.59 -26.57
CA GLN A 192 10.78 -5.24 -26.76
C GLN A 192 10.61 -3.71 -26.92
N ASP A 193 9.83 -3.29 -27.91
CA ASP A 193 9.48 -1.87 -28.12
C ASP A 193 8.36 -1.41 -27.16
N ILE A 194 8.65 -1.46 -25.87
CA ILE A 194 7.77 -0.99 -24.80
C ILE A 194 8.54 -0.11 -23.81
N GLU A 195 7.84 0.79 -23.14
CA GLU A 195 8.40 1.82 -22.23
C GLU A 195 9.10 1.16 -21.08
N ASN A 196 9.55 0.42 -20.63
CA ASN A 196 10.22 -0.28 -19.54
C ASN A 196 10.14 -1.81 -19.74
N PRO A 197 10.94 -2.35 -20.67
CA PRO A 197 10.91 -3.74 -21.02
C PRO A 197 11.08 -4.69 -19.81
N ALA A 198 11.89 -4.31 -18.83
CA ALA A 198 12.11 -5.09 -17.62
C ALA A 198 10.82 -5.34 -16.81
N ASN A 199 9.83 -4.44 -16.86
CA ASN A 199 8.54 -4.62 -16.18
C ASN A 199 7.70 -5.74 -16.81
N SER A 200 7.98 -6.17 -18.04
CA SER A 200 7.30 -7.26 -18.72
C SER A 200 7.86 -8.65 -18.39
N SER A 201 8.97 -8.74 -17.63
CA SER A 201 9.70 -10.01 -17.39
C SER A 201 8.79 -11.11 -16.89
N TYR A 202 7.90 -10.82 -15.93
CA TYR A 202 6.98 -11.81 -15.39
C TYR A 202 5.94 -12.26 -16.43
N ALA A 203 5.39 -11.31 -17.19
CA ALA A 203 4.43 -11.62 -18.26
C ALA A 203 5.09 -12.45 -19.37
N TYR A 204 6.32 -12.09 -19.73
CA TYR A 204 7.09 -12.79 -20.74
C TYR A 204 7.32 -14.26 -20.37
N ILE A 205 7.89 -14.53 -19.20
CA ILE A 205 8.16 -15.91 -18.76
C ILE A 205 6.86 -16.70 -18.54
N ALA A 206 5.80 -16.07 -18.05
CA ALA A 206 4.51 -16.74 -17.89
C ALA A 206 3.94 -17.16 -19.24
N ARG A 207 4.06 -16.35 -20.29
CA ARG A 207 3.64 -16.67 -21.65
C ARG A 207 4.45 -17.83 -22.25
N GLU A 208 5.75 -17.89 -21.98
CA GLU A 208 6.62 -18.96 -22.46
C GLU A 208 6.37 -20.31 -21.75
N LEU A 209 5.93 -20.28 -20.49
CA LEU A 209 5.80 -21.49 -19.69
C LEU A 209 4.37 -22.03 -19.61
N LEU A 210 3.36 -21.17 -19.71
CA LEU A 210 1.97 -21.55 -19.51
C LEU A 210 1.27 -21.85 -20.84
N PRO A 211 0.55 -22.97 -20.94
CA PRO A 211 -0.37 -23.19 -22.05
C PRO A 211 -1.53 -22.18 -22.01
N ASN A 212 -2.18 -21.97 -23.17
CA ASN A 212 -3.20 -20.93 -23.38
C ASN A 212 -4.27 -20.85 -22.27
N GLY A 213 -4.79 -21.97 -21.79
CA GLY A 213 -5.80 -21.99 -20.73
C GLY A 213 -5.26 -21.51 -19.38
N LEU A 214 -4.07 -21.96 -18.98
CA LEU A 214 -3.44 -21.54 -17.72
C LEU A 214 -2.94 -20.10 -17.79
N MET A 215 -2.56 -19.61 -18.97
CA MET A 215 -2.27 -18.19 -19.16
C MET A 215 -3.50 -17.32 -18.87
N GLY A 216 -4.69 -17.75 -19.27
CA GLY A 216 -5.94 -17.06 -18.90
C GLY A 216 -6.18 -17.02 -17.39
N VAL A 217 -5.89 -18.11 -16.67
CA VAL A 217 -5.95 -18.14 -15.20
C VAL A 217 -4.93 -17.19 -14.58
N MET A 218 -3.71 -17.11 -15.13
CA MET A 218 -2.68 -16.19 -14.67
C MET A 218 -3.11 -14.73 -14.82
N ILE A 219 -3.67 -14.37 -15.98
CA ILE A 219 -4.21 -13.04 -16.23
C ILE A 219 -5.33 -12.73 -15.22
N ALA A 220 -6.28 -13.66 -15.05
CA ALA A 220 -7.36 -13.49 -14.07
C ALA A 220 -6.83 -13.31 -12.64
N ALA A 221 -5.78 -14.03 -12.26
CA ALA A 221 -5.14 -13.90 -10.95
C ALA A 221 -4.48 -12.53 -10.75
N MET A 222 -3.78 -12.01 -11.76
CA MET A 222 -3.17 -10.68 -11.71
C MET A 222 -4.22 -9.56 -11.63
N PHE A 223 -5.30 -9.68 -12.39
CA PHE A 223 -6.45 -8.79 -12.27
C PHE A 223 -7.05 -8.83 -10.86
N ALA A 224 -7.27 -10.03 -10.35
CA ALA A 224 -7.83 -10.26 -9.03
C ALA A 224 -6.97 -9.60 -7.92
N ALA A 225 -5.64 -9.76 -7.97
CA ALA A 225 -4.72 -9.17 -7.00
C ALA A 225 -4.81 -7.63 -6.95
N THR A 226 -4.88 -6.99 -8.11
CA THR A 226 -4.97 -5.53 -8.19
C THR A 226 -6.36 -5.02 -7.85
N MET A 227 -7.42 -5.73 -8.27
CA MET A 227 -8.80 -5.42 -7.90
C MET A 227 -8.98 -5.43 -6.39
N SER A 228 -8.45 -6.44 -5.69
CA SER A 228 -8.50 -6.55 -4.23
C SER A 228 -7.86 -5.34 -3.54
N ALA A 229 -6.67 -4.92 -3.99
CA ALA A 229 -5.98 -3.77 -3.42
C ALA A 229 -6.74 -2.45 -3.64
N MET A 230 -7.23 -2.22 -4.86
CA MET A 230 -8.03 -1.05 -5.20
C MET A 230 -9.34 -0.98 -4.43
N ASP A 231 -10.06 -2.10 -4.37
CA ASP A 231 -11.35 -2.20 -3.71
C ASP A 231 -11.24 -1.97 -2.20
N THR A 232 -10.25 -2.59 -1.57
CA THR A 232 -9.94 -2.33 -0.16
C THR A 232 -9.63 -0.85 0.07
N GLY A 233 -8.82 -0.23 -0.79
CA GLY A 233 -8.49 1.19 -0.72
C GLY A 233 -9.71 2.10 -0.89
N LEU A 234 -10.57 1.84 -1.88
CA LEU A 234 -11.80 2.58 -2.12
C LEU A 234 -12.77 2.47 -0.94
N ASN A 235 -13.00 1.25 -0.43
CA ASN A 235 -13.90 1.03 0.70
C ASN A 235 -13.40 1.73 1.98
N ALA A 236 -12.09 1.71 2.24
CA ALA A 236 -11.50 2.42 3.37
C ALA A 236 -11.72 3.93 3.25
N GLN A 237 -11.50 4.51 2.08
CA GLN A 237 -11.69 5.95 1.83
C GLN A 237 -13.15 6.36 1.95
N VAL A 238 -14.07 5.61 1.34
CA VAL A 238 -15.51 5.84 1.47
C VAL A 238 -15.93 5.76 2.93
N GLY A 239 -15.38 4.80 3.69
CA GLY A 239 -15.61 4.68 5.13
C GLY A 239 -15.14 5.90 5.92
N ILE A 240 -13.95 6.43 5.60
CA ILE A 240 -13.41 7.66 6.22
C ILE A 240 -14.34 8.86 5.92
N ILE A 241 -14.76 9.02 4.67
CA ILE A 241 -15.66 10.11 4.28
C ILE A 241 -17.00 9.99 5.01
N ALA A 242 -17.60 8.81 4.99
CA ALA A 242 -18.92 8.58 5.57
C ALA A 242 -18.92 8.75 7.10
N ARG A 243 -17.88 8.31 7.80
CA ARG A 243 -17.83 8.34 9.27
C ARG A 243 -17.23 9.60 9.86
N ASN A 244 -16.27 10.24 9.19
CA ASN A 244 -15.54 11.38 9.72
C ASN A 244 -15.95 12.70 9.05
N ILE A 245 -15.94 12.74 7.71
CA ILE A 245 -16.11 13.98 6.96
C ILE A 245 -17.59 14.39 6.86
N VAL A 246 -18.45 13.48 6.42
CA VAL A 246 -19.87 13.80 6.22
C VAL A 246 -20.57 14.25 7.51
N PRO A 247 -20.42 13.57 8.66
CA PRO A 247 -21.02 14.05 9.90
C PRO A 247 -20.49 15.42 10.35
N ALA A 248 -19.19 15.67 10.15
CA ALA A 248 -18.60 16.97 10.47
C ALA A 248 -19.20 18.10 9.59
N LEU A 249 -19.29 17.87 8.28
CA LEU A 249 -19.92 18.81 7.35
C LEU A 249 -21.41 19.02 7.67
N ARG A 250 -22.15 17.96 7.94
CA ARG A 250 -23.58 18.07 8.30
C ARG A 250 -23.80 18.92 9.55
N ARG A 251 -22.94 18.78 10.57
CA ARG A 251 -22.96 19.60 11.78
C ARG A 251 -22.70 21.08 11.47
N LEU A 252 -21.77 21.39 10.57
CA LEU A 252 -21.48 22.75 10.12
C LEU A 252 -22.69 23.39 9.44
N PHE A 253 -23.52 22.61 8.74
CA PHE A 253 -24.78 23.06 8.12
C PHE A 253 -26.00 22.90 9.03
N GLY A 254 -25.81 22.71 10.33
CA GLY A 254 -26.91 22.65 11.33
C GLY A 254 -27.72 21.34 11.28
N LYS A 255 -27.30 20.32 10.53
CA LYS A 255 -27.99 19.03 10.44
C LYS A 255 -27.36 18.04 11.44
N THR A 256 -28.00 17.85 12.58
CA THR A 256 -27.53 16.93 13.65
C THR A 256 -28.16 15.55 13.59
N GLU A 257 -29.23 15.36 12.83
CA GLU A 257 -29.89 14.06 12.67
C GLU A 257 -29.02 13.06 11.91
N GLU A 258 -29.11 11.82 12.28
CA GLU A 258 -28.45 10.72 11.54
C GLU A 258 -29.06 10.58 10.14
N MET A 259 -28.25 10.15 9.20
CA MET A 259 -28.72 9.94 7.83
C MET A 259 -29.50 8.62 7.75
N ALA A 260 -30.61 8.62 7.00
CA ALA A 260 -31.36 7.40 6.77
C ALA A 260 -30.43 6.32 6.12
N PRO A 261 -30.50 5.05 6.55
CA PRO A 261 -29.59 4.01 6.06
C PRO A 261 -29.54 3.86 4.53
N LYS A 262 -30.68 4.00 3.84
CA LYS A 262 -30.75 3.98 2.37
C LYS A 262 -29.95 5.13 1.74
N SER A 263 -30.06 6.33 2.31
CA SER A 263 -29.33 7.51 1.83
C SER A 263 -27.83 7.40 2.09
N GLU A 264 -27.42 6.80 3.20
CA GLU A 264 -26.02 6.53 3.51
C GLU A 264 -25.41 5.55 2.52
N VAL A 265 -26.10 4.45 2.21
CA VAL A 265 -25.65 3.47 1.20
C VAL A 265 -25.55 4.11 -0.19
N LEU A 266 -26.56 4.92 -0.59
CA LEU A 266 -26.50 5.62 -1.87
C LEU A 266 -25.32 6.60 -1.94
N MET A 267 -25.10 7.35 -0.87
CA MET A 267 -23.96 8.26 -0.75
C MET A 267 -22.64 7.49 -0.88
N CYS A 268 -22.47 6.35 -0.19
CA CYS A 268 -21.27 5.53 -0.30
C CYS A 268 -21.04 5.05 -1.73
N LYS A 269 -22.10 4.63 -2.45
CA LYS A 269 -22.01 4.22 -3.86
C LYS A 269 -21.54 5.36 -4.77
N VAL A 270 -22.14 6.56 -4.59
CA VAL A 270 -21.75 7.75 -5.36
C VAL A 270 -20.29 8.12 -5.08
N LEU A 271 -19.87 8.08 -3.81
CA LEU A 271 -18.49 8.35 -3.42
C LEU A 271 -17.53 7.34 -4.04
N THR A 272 -17.88 6.05 -4.07
CA THR A 272 -17.07 5.01 -4.75
C THR A 272 -16.90 5.31 -6.24
N LEU A 273 -17.96 5.72 -6.92
CA LEU A 273 -17.91 6.12 -8.33
C LEU A 273 -16.99 7.35 -8.54
N VAL A 274 -17.15 8.39 -7.73
CA VAL A 274 -16.35 9.63 -7.84
C VAL A 274 -14.86 9.34 -7.59
N LEU A 275 -14.55 8.62 -6.52
CA LEU A 275 -13.16 8.25 -6.20
C LEU A 275 -12.57 7.32 -7.25
N GLY A 276 -13.36 6.39 -7.77
CA GLY A 276 -12.92 5.50 -8.85
C GLY A 276 -12.59 6.25 -10.15
N CYS A 277 -13.43 7.22 -10.54
CA CYS A 277 -13.14 8.09 -11.69
C CYS A 277 -11.87 8.92 -11.44
N LEU A 278 -11.65 9.40 -10.23
CA LEU A 278 -10.44 10.12 -9.86
C LEU A 278 -9.18 9.25 -9.99
N ILE A 279 -9.25 7.99 -9.53
CA ILE A 279 -8.16 7.01 -9.67
C ILE A 279 -7.85 6.74 -11.13
N ILE A 280 -8.85 6.52 -11.97
CA ILE A 280 -8.67 6.33 -13.43
C ILE A 280 -7.99 7.56 -14.04
N THR A 281 -8.44 8.76 -13.70
CA THR A 281 -7.88 10.01 -14.20
C THR A 281 -6.40 10.14 -13.81
N TYR A 282 -6.05 9.92 -12.55
CA TYR A 282 -4.67 9.96 -12.09
C TYR A 282 -3.81 8.89 -12.78
N SER A 283 -4.33 7.68 -12.98
CA SER A 283 -3.62 6.62 -13.70
C SER A 283 -3.29 7.03 -15.14
N ILE A 284 -4.23 7.69 -15.83
CA ILE A 284 -3.98 8.22 -17.18
C ILE A 284 -2.92 9.33 -17.16
N LEU A 285 -2.99 10.25 -16.17
CA LEU A 285 -2.00 11.33 -16.05
C LEU A 285 -0.58 10.79 -15.83
N PHE A 286 -0.41 9.67 -15.12
CA PHE A 286 0.90 9.03 -14.98
C PHE A 286 1.47 8.51 -16.29
N THR A 287 0.64 8.12 -17.26
CA THR A 287 1.12 7.67 -18.57
C THR A 287 1.69 8.81 -19.44
N LEU A 288 1.45 10.07 -19.07
CA LEU A 288 1.99 11.21 -19.80
C LEU A 288 3.50 11.43 -19.55
N ASN A 289 4.02 10.87 -18.46
CA ASN A 289 5.45 10.92 -18.14
C ASN A 289 6.10 9.56 -18.38
N LYS A 290 6.77 9.44 -19.52
CA LYS A 290 7.40 8.18 -20.00
C LYS A 290 8.61 7.72 -19.18
N GLU A 291 9.22 8.62 -18.40
CA GLU A 291 10.40 8.31 -17.59
C GLU A 291 10.04 7.76 -16.21
N LEU A 292 8.76 7.78 -15.81
CA LEU A 292 8.34 7.29 -14.51
C LEU A 292 8.44 5.76 -14.41
N ILE A 293 9.25 5.31 -13.47
CA ILE A 293 9.29 3.91 -13.04
C ILE A 293 8.23 3.72 -11.96
N LEU A 294 7.34 2.73 -12.14
CA LEU A 294 6.20 2.43 -11.23
C LEU A 294 6.60 2.39 -9.75
N PHE A 295 7.68 1.67 -9.45
CA PHE A 295 8.16 1.53 -8.07
C PHE A 295 8.69 2.85 -7.49
N ASP A 296 9.36 3.65 -8.30
CA ASP A 296 9.87 4.97 -7.88
C ASP A 296 8.76 5.98 -7.67
N ALA A 297 7.75 5.97 -8.53
CA ALA A 297 6.56 6.81 -8.35
C ALA A 297 5.89 6.50 -7.02
N TYR A 298 5.69 5.22 -6.70
CA TYR A 298 5.13 4.78 -5.42
C TYR A 298 5.96 5.23 -4.22
N LEU A 299 7.28 4.98 -4.24
CA LEU A 299 8.18 5.38 -3.16
C LEU A 299 8.26 6.90 -3.01
N THR A 300 8.24 7.63 -4.13
CA THR A 300 8.31 9.09 -4.13
C THR A 300 7.08 9.69 -3.48
N VAL A 301 5.88 9.29 -3.89
CA VAL A 301 4.62 9.75 -3.28
C VAL A 301 4.57 9.40 -1.80
N ASN A 302 4.94 8.17 -1.45
CA ASN A 302 4.93 7.72 -0.07
C ASN A 302 5.95 8.48 0.80
N SER A 303 7.13 8.78 0.27
CA SER A 303 8.13 9.55 1.01
C SER A 303 7.75 11.02 1.18
N ILE A 304 7.18 11.67 0.17
CA ILE A 304 6.84 13.11 0.23
C ILE A 304 5.66 13.37 1.16
N ILE A 305 4.64 12.51 1.15
CA ILE A 305 3.35 12.74 1.81
C ILE A 305 3.09 11.72 2.90
N GLY A 306 3.29 10.44 2.62
CA GLY A 306 2.94 9.35 3.53
C GLY A 306 3.73 9.42 4.85
N ILE A 307 5.05 9.58 4.79
CA ILE A 307 5.87 9.66 6.00
C ILE A 307 5.49 10.87 6.87
N PRO A 308 5.43 12.11 6.36
CA PRO A 308 5.03 13.26 7.17
C PRO A 308 3.69 13.12 7.86
N LEU A 309 2.70 12.50 7.22
CA LEU A 309 1.36 12.32 7.78
C LEU A 309 1.30 11.30 8.91
N VAL A 310 1.98 10.17 8.72
CA VAL A 310 1.87 9.04 9.66
C VAL A 310 2.88 9.13 10.79
N PHE A 311 4.05 9.74 10.57
CA PHE A 311 5.11 9.83 11.57
C PHE A 311 4.66 10.46 12.90
N PRO A 312 3.92 11.60 12.93
CA PRO A 312 3.41 12.16 14.18
C PRO A 312 2.45 11.22 14.92
N LEU A 313 1.64 10.45 14.18
CA LEU A 313 0.71 9.49 14.78
C LEU A 313 1.46 8.36 15.49
N LEU A 314 2.49 7.81 14.85
CA LEU A 314 3.35 6.78 15.46
C LEU A 314 4.05 7.32 16.71
N ILE A 315 4.61 8.51 16.64
CA ILE A 315 5.23 9.15 17.81
C ILE A 315 4.22 9.27 18.95
N GLY A 316 2.96 9.62 18.66
CA GLY A 316 1.88 9.70 19.64
C GLY A 316 1.56 8.38 20.33
N MET A 317 1.81 7.23 19.68
CA MET A 317 1.64 5.91 20.29
C MET A 317 2.78 5.51 21.23
N TRP A 318 3.97 6.06 21.03
CA TRP A 318 5.18 5.68 21.79
C TRP A 318 5.55 6.70 22.85
N VAL A 319 5.33 7.99 22.58
CA VAL A 319 5.76 9.08 23.46
C VAL A 319 4.56 9.61 24.25
N LYS A 320 4.48 9.24 25.55
CA LYS A 320 3.37 9.62 26.45
C LYS A 320 3.30 11.12 26.76
N LYS A 321 4.43 11.83 26.66
CA LYS A 321 4.57 13.20 27.16
C LYS A 321 4.72 14.21 26.03
N ILE A 322 3.73 14.26 25.12
CA ILE A 322 3.69 15.25 24.04
C ILE A 322 2.35 16.02 24.09
N PRO A 323 2.33 17.34 23.78
CA PRO A 323 1.11 18.15 23.76
C PRO A 323 0.18 17.76 22.59
N ARG A 324 -1.10 18.13 22.70
CA ARG A 324 -2.11 17.88 21.66
C ARG A 324 -1.73 18.46 20.29
N TRP A 325 -1.17 19.67 20.29
CA TRP A 325 -0.75 20.39 19.07
C TRP A 325 0.53 19.84 18.41
N SER A 326 1.29 19.01 19.12
CA SER A 326 2.58 18.50 18.62
C SER A 326 2.46 17.71 17.31
N TYR A 327 1.28 17.16 17.01
CA TYR A 327 1.03 16.55 15.70
C TYR A 327 1.38 17.52 14.55
N PHE A 328 0.84 18.75 14.60
CA PHE A 328 1.08 19.74 13.54
C PHE A 328 2.52 20.27 13.55
N SER A 329 3.14 20.37 14.72
CA SER A 329 4.56 20.73 14.81
C SER A 329 5.43 19.67 14.15
N ILE A 330 5.27 18.40 14.54
CA ILE A 330 6.06 17.29 14.00
C ILE A 330 5.79 17.15 12.50
N PHE A 331 4.52 17.21 12.06
CA PHE A 331 4.14 17.23 10.66
C PHE A 331 4.83 18.35 9.90
N GLY A 332 4.79 19.58 10.42
CA GLY A 332 5.45 20.74 9.82
C GLY A 332 6.97 20.55 9.67
N PHE A 333 7.63 20.03 10.71
CA PHE A 333 9.05 19.70 10.62
C PHE A 333 9.32 18.62 9.55
N CYS A 334 8.52 17.58 9.46
CA CYS A 334 8.63 16.55 8.41
C CYS A 334 8.40 17.12 7.00
N MET A 335 7.54 18.13 6.87
CA MET A 335 7.26 18.75 5.58
C MET A 335 8.40 19.65 5.06
N ILE A 336 9.27 20.16 5.93
CA ILE A 336 10.39 21.02 5.50
C ILE A 336 11.28 20.31 4.47
N PRO A 337 11.91 19.17 4.77
CA PRO A 337 12.73 18.48 3.78
C PRO A 337 11.94 17.94 2.61
N SER A 338 10.67 17.61 2.81
CA SER A 338 9.76 17.14 1.76
C SER A 338 9.53 18.23 0.70
N LEU A 339 9.13 19.42 1.14
CA LEU A 339 8.88 20.57 0.27
C LEU A 339 10.18 21.12 -0.34
N TYR A 340 11.28 21.11 0.42
CA TYR A 340 12.59 21.49 -0.10
C TYR A 340 13.03 20.57 -1.25
N SER A 341 12.88 19.25 -1.07
CA SER A 341 13.21 18.29 -2.13
C SER A 341 12.34 18.48 -3.37
N LEU A 342 11.04 18.76 -3.19
CA LEU A 342 10.12 19.05 -4.29
C LEU A 342 10.50 20.35 -5.02
N TYR A 343 10.81 21.41 -4.26
CA TYR A 343 11.24 22.69 -4.81
C TYR A 343 12.54 22.55 -5.63
N MET A 344 13.54 21.85 -5.12
CA MET A 344 14.79 21.63 -5.83
C MET A 344 14.61 20.84 -7.12
N ASN A 345 13.69 19.87 -7.11
CA ASN A 345 13.36 19.12 -8.33
C ASN A 345 12.66 20.00 -9.38
N LEU A 346 11.66 20.80 -8.96
CA LEU A 346 10.87 21.60 -9.89
C LEU A 346 11.58 22.86 -10.40
N ALA A 347 12.42 23.50 -9.56
CA ALA A 347 13.03 24.78 -9.88
C ALA A 347 14.47 24.66 -10.39
N HIS A 348 15.17 23.60 -10.06
CA HIS A 348 16.61 23.45 -10.32
C HIS A 348 16.98 22.14 -11.01
N ASP A 349 16.02 21.29 -11.38
CA ASP A 349 16.23 19.94 -11.92
C ASP A 349 17.16 19.04 -11.06
N VAL A 350 17.24 19.35 -9.76
CA VAL A 350 18.02 18.57 -8.81
C VAL A 350 17.11 17.58 -8.09
N SER A 351 17.21 16.32 -8.45
CA SER A 351 16.47 15.25 -7.79
C SER A 351 17.24 14.71 -6.59
N HIS A 352 16.71 14.92 -5.38
CA HIS A 352 17.21 14.23 -4.21
C HIS A 352 16.77 12.78 -4.21
N THR A 353 17.66 11.89 -3.80
CA THR A 353 17.35 10.47 -3.72
C THR A 353 16.23 10.22 -2.70
N ILE A 354 15.46 9.15 -2.89
CA ILE A 354 14.37 8.77 -1.98
C ILE A 354 14.91 8.51 -0.57
N GLN A 355 16.08 7.87 -0.47
CA GLN A 355 16.73 7.58 0.80
C GLN A 355 17.18 8.83 1.54
N ASP A 356 17.72 9.84 0.85
CA ASP A 356 18.10 11.10 1.48
C ASP A 356 16.88 11.83 2.00
N ARG A 357 15.86 11.96 1.19
CA ARG A 357 14.61 12.62 1.56
C ARG A 357 13.96 11.95 2.76
N ALA A 358 13.80 10.62 2.75
CA ALA A 358 13.21 9.89 3.86
C ALA A 358 14.03 10.05 5.15
N LEU A 359 15.35 9.96 5.06
CA LEU A 359 16.23 10.16 6.20
C LEU A 359 16.07 11.55 6.82
N TRP A 360 16.09 12.61 5.99
CA TRP A 360 15.88 13.97 6.45
C TRP A 360 14.49 14.15 7.09
N ILE A 361 13.44 13.55 6.51
CA ILE A 361 12.10 13.63 7.11
C ILE A 361 12.08 12.99 8.51
N PHE A 362 12.70 11.83 8.69
CA PHE A 362 12.81 11.20 10.02
C PHE A 362 13.59 12.07 11.01
N ILE A 363 14.75 12.60 10.60
CA ILE A 363 15.57 13.48 11.46
C ILE A 363 14.76 14.71 11.89
N PHE A 364 14.15 15.43 10.96
CA PHE A 364 13.34 16.60 11.25
C PHE A 364 12.11 16.27 12.10
N GLY A 365 11.47 15.13 11.85
CA GLY A 365 10.36 14.64 12.66
C GLY A 365 10.77 14.36 14.12
N PHE A 366 11.94 13.76 14.34
CA PHE A 366 12.50 13.59 15.68
C PHE A 366 12.85 14.93 16.34
N ILE A 367 13.42 15.88 15.60
CA ILE A 367 13.67 17.24 16.10
C ILE A 367 12.36 17.90 16.54
N GLY A 368 11.32 17.86 15.69
CA GLY A 368 10.00 18.40 16.01
C GLY A 368 9.37 17.74 17.26
N THR A 369 9.61 16.43 17.43
CA THR A 369 9.19 15.69 18.62
C THR A 369 9.91 16.19 19.85
N LEU A 370 11.23 16.23 19.83
CA LEU A 370 12.05 16.67 20.97
C LEU A 370 11.72 18.10 21.40
N LEU A 371 11.52 18.99 20.44
CA LEU A 371 11.13 20.38 20.71
C LEU A 371 9.72 20.49 21.31
N SER A 372 8.83 19.53 21.03
CA SER A 372 7.46 19.54 21.55
C SER A 372 7.35 18.99 22.99
N VAL A 373 8.21 18.05 23.40
CA VAL A 373 8.15 17.37 24.71
C VAL A 373 8.13 18.32 25.92
N PRO A 374 8.98 19.37 26.03
CA PRO A 374 8.98 20.25 27.18
C PRO A 374 7.63 20.94 27.43
N PHE A 375 6.88 21.21 26.38
CA PHE A 375 5.61 21.90 26.45
C PHE A 375 4.47 21.03 26.99
N TYR A 376 4.65 19.70 27.09
CA TYR A 376 3.64 18.83 27.73
C TYR A 376 3.32 19.25 29.16
N LYS A 377 4.27 19.82 29.91
CA LYS A 377 4.04 20.30 31.26
C LYS A 377 2.92 21.34 31.31
N ARG A 378 2.77 22.16 30.27
CA ARG A 378 1.77 23.22 30.13
C ARG A 378 0.41 22.73 29.63
N SER A 379 0.27 21.45 29.25
CA SER A 379 -0.98 20.88 28.75
C SER A 379 -2.05 20.83 29.86
N PRO A 380 -3.35 21.00 29.51
CA PRO A 380 -4.46 20.91 30.45
C PRO A 380 -4.53 19.57 31.18
N ALA A 381 -5.06 19.59 32.41
CA ALA A 381 -5.20 18.37 33.22
C ALA A 381 -6.14 17.33 32.55
N SER A 382 -7.20 17.81 31.88
CA SER A 382 -8.13 16.95 31.11
C SER A 382 -7.39 16.17 30.01
N TYR A 383 -6.54 16.83 29.21
CA TYR A 383 -5.75 16.17 28.19
C TYR A 383 -4.76 15.14 28.77
N LYS A 384 -4.13 15.47 29.90
CA LYS A 384 -3.23 14.54 30.58
C LYS A 384 -3.95 13.29 31.07
N ALA A 385 -5.23 13.45 31.50
CA ALA A 385 -6.09 12.33 31.90
C ALA A 385 -6.46 11.46 30.68
N GLU A 386 -6.88 12.09 29.56
CA GLU A 386 -7.16 11.38 28.29
C GLU A 386 -5.95 10.57 27.80
N VAL A 387 -4.74 11.16 27.83
CA VAL A 387 -3.49 10.46 27.46
C VAL A 387 -3.25 9.28 28.37
N ARG A 388 -3.42 9.43 29.70
CA ARG A 388 -3.25 8.33 30.65
C ARG A 388 -4.23 7.19 30.35
N GLU A 389 -5.49 7.52 30.17
CA GLU A 389 -6.55 6.55 29.84
C GLU A 389 -6.25 5.80 28.52
N PHE A 390 -5.82 6.53 27.46
CA PHE A 390 -5.41 5.94 26.19
C PHE A 390 -4.30 4.89 26.39
N PHE A 391 -3.24 5.21 27.13
CA PHE A 391 -2.14 4.28 27.36
C PHE A 391 -2.52 3.12 28.28
N VAL A 392 -3.46 3.31 29.23
CA VAL A 392 -4.02 2.20 30.02
C VAL A 392 -4.81 1.26 29.11
N ARG A 393 -5.72 1.78 28.30
CA ARG A 393 -6.50 0.96 27.35
C ARG A 393 -5.61 0.22 26.36
N MET A 394 -4.56 0.88 25.81
CA MET A 394 -3.63 0.27 24.86
C MET A 394 -2.89 -0.94 25.45
N HIS A 395 -2.64 -0.96 26.76
CA HIS A 395 -1.95 -2.06 27.44
C HIS A 395 -2.91 -3.07 28.08
N THR A 396 -4.23 -2.80 28.05
CA THR A 396 -5.23 -3.72 28.57
C THR A 396 -5.69 -4.64 27.45
N PRO A 397 -5.54 -5.97 27.58
CA PRO A 397 -6.06 -6.89 26.57
C PRO A 397 -7.57 -6.69 26.38
N VAL A 398 -8.00 -6.54 25.13
CA VAL A 398 -9.42 -6.42 24.79
C VAL A 398 -10.06 -7.80 24.89
N ASP A 399 -11.08 -7.92 25.73
CA ASP A 399 -11.95 -9.08 25.82
C ASP A 399 -13.28 -8.73 25.15
N TYR A 400 -13.41 -9.08 23.87
CA TYR A 400 -14.60 -8.74 23.09
C TYR A 400 -15.90 -9.32 23.67
N GLU A 401 -15.85 -10.47 24.32
CA GLU A 401 -17.03 -11.07 24.95
C GLU A 401 -17.54 -10.20 26.11
N LYS A 402 -16.64 -9.53 26.83
CA LYS A 402 -17.00 -8.60 27.91
C LYS A 402 -17.40 -7.22 27.42
N GLU A 403 -16.80 -6.72 26.35
CA GLU A 403 -17.05 -5.35 25.87
C GLU A 403 -18.26 -5.24 24.93
N ILE A 404 -18.50 -6.25 24.09
CA ILE A 404 -19.57 -6.25 23.08
C ILE A 404 -20.73 -7.17 23.46
N GLY A 405 -20.54 -7.97 24.51
CA GLY A 405 -21.45 -9.05 24.90
C GLY A 405 -21.22 -10.31 24.06
N LEU A 406 -21.76 -11.43 24.50
CA LEU A 406 -21.71 -12.70 23.77
C LEU A 406 -22.26 -12.50 22.36
N SER A 407 -21.40 -12.19 21.39
CA SER A 407 -21.76 -12.31 19.98
C SER A 407 -22.02 -13.81 19.78
N ARG A 408 -23.29 -14.19 19.78
CA ARG A 408 -23.67 -15.57 19.43
C ARG A 408 -23.01 -15.87 18.10
N ASN A 409 -22.16 -16.88 18.04
CA ASN A 409 -21.44 -17.39 16.86
C ASN A 409 -22.34 -17.69 15.62
N TYR A 410 -23.63 -17.40 15.73
CA TYR A 410 -24.63 -17.60 14.70
C TYR A 410 -24.46 -16.70 13.48
N VAL A 411 -23.93 -15.48 13.64
CA VAL A 411 -23.79 -14.57 12.48
C VAL A 411 -22.67 -15.03 11.55
N GLN A 412 -21.56 -15.53 12.09
CA GLN A 412 -20.47 -16.05 11.25
C GLN A 412 -20.82 -17.42 10.64
N LEU A 413 -21.50 -18.29 11.36
CA LEU A 413 -21.98 -19.58 10.86
C LEU A 413 -23.13 -19.44 9.85
N ILE A 414 -24.02 -18.44 10.02
CA ILE A 414 -25.10 -18.15 9.05
C ILE A 414 -24.52 -17.56 7.76
N ILE A 415 -23.43 -16.82 7.81
CA ILE A 415 -22.78 -16.22 6.65
C ILE A 415 -21.95 -17.27 5.88
N LEU A 416 -21.38 -18.27 6.59
CA LEU A 416 -20.62 -19.36 5.99
C LEU A 416 -21.48 -20.59 5.60
N GLY A 417 -22.72 -20.68 6.08
CA GLY A 417 -23.58 -21.86 5.93
C GLY A 417 -24.93 -21.65 5.25
N ARG A 418 -25.17 -20.48 4.64
CA ARG A 418 -26.35 -20.23 3.81
C ARG A 418 -26.00 -19.45 2.56
#